data_cdcf856b8cba6c5f50b1dc73bf5cab49
#
_entry.id   cdcf856b8cba6c5f50b1dc73bf5cab49
#
_cell.length_a   1.000
_cell.length_b   1.000
_cell.length_c   1.000
_cell.angle_alpha   90.00
_cell.angle_beta   90.00
_cell.angle_gamma   90.00
#
_symmetry.space_group_name_H-M   'P 1'
#
loop_
_entity.id
_entity.type
_entity.pdbx_description
1 polymer ?
#
loop_
_entity_poly.entity_id
_entity_poly.type
_entity_poly.pdbx_seq_one_letter_code
_entity_poly.pdbx_strand_id
1 'polypeptide(L)'
;MILFRGLRPDRAGTDTAGMSDRNVLGGELEPCGSDPLTGFYRDGTCTTGPEDRGSHTICAVVTSEFLEHQRRIGNDLTTPMPQFRFPGLVPGDRWCVTAVNWLRAYQDGSASPVVLACTHERALEIVPLTALREHSVDVPADPSALEGH
;
A
#
# COMPACT_ATOMS: atom_id res chain seq x y z
N MET A 1 17.92 -8.52 7.62
CA MET A 1 17.96 -8.93 7.12
C MET A 1 18.42 -9.06 6.62
N ILE A 2 18.04 -8.78 6.85
CA ILE A 2 18.19 -9.11 6.25
C ILE A 2 18.71 -9.41 5.70
N LEU A 3 18.76 -9.60 5.60
CA LEU A 3 19.08 -10.16 4.87
C LEU A 3 19.17 -10.82 4.30
N PHE A 4 18.83 -11.15 4.25
CA PHE A 4 18.85 -12.05 3.55
C PHE A 4 18.61 -12.05 2.67
N ARG A 5 18.32 -11.61 2.34
CA ARG A 5 17.82 -11.73 1.50
C ARG A 5 18.17 -12.01 0.68
N GLY A 6 18.45 -12.04 0.50
CA GLY A 6 18.66 -12.42 -0.45
C GLY A 6 18.33 -13.51 -0.63
N LEU A 7 18.11 -13.87 -0.29
CA LEU A 7 17.78 -14.85 -0.56
C LEU A 7 16.94 -15.07 -1.03
N ARG A 8 16.45 -14.59 -0.98
CA ARG A 8 15.54 -14.88 -1.45
C ARG A 8 15.54 -15.20 -2.50
N PRO A 9 16.09 -15.48 -2.96
CA PRO A 9 15.96 -15.80 -3.97
C PRO A 9 15.51 -16.56 -4.31
N ASP A 10 15.50 -16.91 -4.10
CA ASP A 10 14.92 -17.62 -4.45
C ASP A 10 13.98 -17.51 -4.40
N ARG A 11 13.68 -16.88 -4.09
CA ARG A 11 12.61 -16.88 -4.12
C ARG A 11 12.18 -17.32 -5.07
N ALA A 12 12.76 -17.43 -5.49
CA ALA A 12 12.47 -17.86 -6.40
C ALA A 12 11.85 -18.89 -6.54
N GLY A 13 11.83 -19.15 -6.59
CA GLY A 13 11.24 -20.01 -6.83
C GLY A 13 10.25 -20.40 -6.24
N THR A 14 10.32 -20.26 -5.77
CA THR A 14 9.46 -20.65 -5.31
C THR A 14 8.52 -20.34 -5.26
N ASP A 15 8.47 -20.03 -5.47
CA ASP A 15 7.62 -19.82 -5.45
C ASP A 15 6.78 -20.05 -5.25
N THR A 16 7.00 -20.25 -4.79
CA THR A 16 6.10 -20.50 -4.63
C THR A 16 5.20 -19.87 -4.87
N ALA A 17 5.39 -20.07 -5.53
CA ALA A 17 4.57 -19.50 -6.06
C ALA A 17 3.25 -19.27 -5.73
N GLY A 18 2.47 -20.14 -5.64
CA GLY A 18 1.19 -19.82 -5.20
C GLY A 18 1.25 -18.95 -4.02
N MET A 19 2.41 -18.82 -3.56
CA MET A 19 2.64 -18.00 -2.44
C MET A 19 2.94 -16.60 -2.84
N SER A 20 3.08 -16.36 -4.12
CA SER A 20 3.40 -15.00 -4.53
C SER A 20 2.23 -14.09 -4.17
N ASP A 21 2.55 -12.86 -3.91
CA ASP A 21 1.58 -11.87 -3.52
C ASP A 21 0.79 -11.41 -4.73
N ARG A 22 -0.52 -11.22 -4.53
CA ARG A 22 -1.40 -10.73 -5.58
C ARG A 22 -1.97 -9.39 -5.19
N ASN A 23 -2.29 -8.58 -6.20
CA ASN A 23 -2.95 -7.31 -5.95
C ASN A 23 -4.47 -7.52 -5.85
N VAL A 24 -5.16 -6.44 -5.47
CA VAL A 24 -6.63 -6.50 -5.28
C VAL A 24 -7.39 -6.76 -6.57
N LEU A 25 -6.72 -6.66 -7.71
CA LEU A 25 -7.34 -6.93 -9.00
C LEU A 25 -7.17 -8.39 -9.42
N GLY A 26 -6.46 -9.18 -8.61
CA GLY A 26 -6.23 -10.59 -8.91
C GLY A 26 -4.99 -10.87 -9.72
N GLY A 27 -4.23 -9.84 -10.03
CA GLY A 27 -2.99 -10.00 -10.78
C GLY A 27 -1.78 -10.00 -9.88
N GLU A 28 -0.61 -9.94 -10.49
CA GLU A 28 0.64 -9.91 -9.76
C GLU A 28 0.81 -8.56 -9.07
N LEU A 29 1.24 -8.59 -7.82
CA LEU A 29 1.44 -7.36 -7.05
C LEU A 29 2.62 -6.58 -7.63
N GLU A 30 2.39 -5.33 -8.01
CA GLU A 30 3.41 -4.49 -8.60
C GLU A 30 4.06 -3.62 -7.53
N PRO A 31 5.30 -3.14 -7.77
CA PRO A 31 5.99 -2.29 -6.80
C PRO A 31 5.26 -0.97 -6.59
N CYS A 32 5.17 -0.56 -5.33
CA CYS A 32 4.54 0.70 -4.96
C CYS A 32 5.49 1.88 -5.17
N GLY A 33 6.73 1.75 -4.73
CA GLY A 33 7.69 2.82 -4.92
C GLY A 33 9.03 2.54 -4.26
N SER A 34 10.06 3.17 -4.80
CA SER A 34 11.41 3.04 -4.27
C SER A 34 12.01 4.36 -3.81
N ASP A 35 11.30 5.48 -4.02
CA ASP A 35 11.79 6.80 -3.61
C ASP A 35 10.61 7.63 -3.14
N PRO A 36 10.29 7.57 -1.84
CA PRO A 36 10.98 6.80 -0.80
C PRO A 36 10.76 5.31 -0.93
N LEU A 37 11.71 4.53 -0.45
CA LEU A 37 11.58 3.08 -0.48
C LEU A 37 10.53 2.66 0.54
N THR A 38 9.45 2.07 0.07
CA THR A 38 8.29 1.79 0.89
C THR A 38 8.12 0.29 1.13
N GLY A 39 7.06 -0.05 1.88
CA GLY A 39 6.74 -1.42 2.20
C GLY A 39 7.09 -1.76 3.63
N PHE A 40 6.33 -2.66 4.24
CA PHE A 40 6.62 -3.10 5.60
C PHE A 40 8.05 -3.65 5.68
N TYR A 41 8.48 -4.34 4.64
CA TYR A 41 9.83 -4.91 4.58
C TYR A 41 10.83 -4.00 3.87
N ARG A 42 10.42 -2.81 3.47
CA ARG A 42 11.25 -1.85 2.73
C ARG A 42 11.82 -2.47 1.46
N ASP A 43 10.99 -3.20 0.73
CA ASP A 43 11.37 -3.82 -0.53
C ASP A 43 10.72 -3.11 -1.73
N GLY A 44 10.02 -2.01 -1.49
CA GLY A 44 9.38 -1.24 -2.56
C GLY A 44 8.00 -1.73 -2.93
N THR A 45 7.53 -2.80 -2.31
CA THR A 45 6.27 -3.45 -2.64
C THR A 45 5.46 -3.60 -1.36
N CYS A 46 4.14 -3.52 -1.48
CA CYS A 46 3.26 -3.62 -0.31
C CYS A 46 3.03 -5.07 0.09
N THR A 47 4.12 -5.81 0.25
CA THR A 47 4.04 -7.18 0.74
C THR A 47 3.75 -7.17 2.24
N THR A 48 3.18 -8.26 2.73
CA THR A 48 2.78 -8.33 4.12
C THR A 48 3.04 -9.74 4.65
N GLY A 49 2.99 -9.87 5.97
CA GLY A 49 3.22 -11.14 6.63
C GLY A 49 2.61 -11.12 8.02
N PRO A 50 2.77 -12.22 8.77
CA PRO A 50 2.13 -12.32 10.08
C PRO A 50 2.55 -11.26 11.08
N GLU A 51 3.76 -10.73 10.94
CA GLU A 51 4.26 -9.72 11.86
C GLU A 51 3.75 -8.32 11.51
N ASP A 52 3.12 -8.14 10.34
CA ASP A 52 2.61 -6.85 9.89
C ASP A 52 1.19 -6.67 10.40
N ARG A 53 1.05 -6.26 11.65
CA ARG A 53 -0.25 -6.22 12.30
C ARG A 53 -1.19 -5.18 11.70
N GLY A 54 -0.64 -4.07 11.25
CA GLY A 54 -1.47 -3.02 10.66
C GLY A 54 -1.84 -3.27 9.23
N SER A 55 -1.22 -4.27 8.61
CA SER A 55 -1.46 -4.61 7.20
C SER A 55 -1.07 -3.44 6.30
N HIS A 56 0.25 -3.25 6.12
CA HIS A 56 0.79 -2.18 5.27
C HIS A 56 0.60 -2.61 3.80
N THR A 57 -0.64 -2.69 3.36
CA THR A 57 -0.99 -3.34 2.11
C THR A 57 -1.52 -2.40 1.04
N ILE A 58 -1.80 -1.15 1.37
CA ILE A 58 -2.41 -0.23 0.42
C ILE A 58 -1.38 0.75 -0.09
N CYS A 59 -1.14 0.72 -1.42
CA CYS A 59 -0.23 1.68 -2.05
C CYS A 59 -0.98 2.98 -2.25
N ALA A 60 -0.71 3.95 -1.39
CA ALA A 60 -1.39 5.24 -1.41
C ALA A 60 -0.50 6.30 -2.03
N VAL A 61 -1.12 7.22 -2.77
CA VAL A 61 -0.46 8.45 -3.19
C VAL A 61 -0.90 9.48 -2.16
N VAL A 62 -0.03 9.78 -1.20
CA VAL A 62 -0.47 10.57 -0.05
C VAL A 62 -0.75 12.01 -0.44
N THR A 63 -1.74 12.59 0.25
CA THR A 63 -2.14 13.97 0.06
C THR A 63 -1.93 14.70 1.37
N SER A 64 -1.91 16.05 1.31
CA SER A 64 -1.78 16.82 2.54
C SER A 64 -2.95 16.53 3.49
N GLU A 65 -4.16 16.34 2.94
CA GLU A 65 -5.32 16.01 3.78
C GLU A 65 -5.17 14.67 4.47
N PHE A 66 -4.68 13.67 3.74
CA PHE A 66 -4.47 12.35 4.32
C PHE A 66 -3.39 12.42 5.40
N LEU A 67 -2.27 13.09 5.11
CA LEU A 67 -1.18 13.21 6.07
C LEU A 67 -1.62 13.92 7.34
N GLU A 68 -2.41 14.98 7.19
CA GLU A 68 -2.92 15.71 8.35
C GLU A 68 -3.88 14.83 9.16
N HIS A 69 -4.75 14.09 8.49
CA HIS A 69 -5.67 13.18 9.17
C HIS A 69 -4.88 12.15 9.97
N GLN A 70 -3.85 11.57 9.35
CA GLN A 70 -3.05 10.56 10.01
C GLN A 70 -2.33 11.12 11.23
N ARG A 71 -1.83 12.35 11.11
CA ARG A 71 -1.18 12.99 12.26
C ARG A 71 -2.16 13.16 13.41
N ARG A 72 -3.38 13.58 13.10
CA ARG A 72 -4.39 13.80 14.15
C ARG A 72 -4.79 12.53 14.87
N ILE A 73 -4.79 11.39 14.18
CA ILE A 73 -5.18 10.13 14.82
C ILE A 73 -3.98 9.40 15.43
N GLY A 74 -2.81 10.04 15.46
CA GLY A 74 -1.66 9.48 16.14
C GLY A 74 -0.73 8.69 15.24
N ASN A 75 -0.94 8.71 13.93
CA ASN A 75 -0.10 8.01 12.96
C ASN A 75 0.62 9.05 12.11
N ASP A 76 1.63 9.69 12.71
CA ASP A 76 2.35 10.76 12.04
C ASP A 76 3.26 10.19 10.95
N LEU A 77 2.93 10.49 9.70
CA LEU A 77 3.70 10.03 8.55
C LEU A 77 4.62 11.11 8.00
N THR A 78 4.70 12.28 8.66
CA THR A 78 5.51 13.38 8.14
C THR A 78 6.85 13.53 8.85
N THR A 79 6.98 13.00 10.06
CA THR A 79 8.22 13.12 10.83
C THR A 79 9.16 11.98 10.49
N PRO A 80 10.41 12.27 10.09
CA PRO A 80 11.36 11.20 9.81
C PRO A 80 11.63 10.31 11.01
N MET A 81 11.77 9.02 10.74
CA MET A 81 12.09 8.02 11.75
C MET A 81 13.23 7.16 11.19
N PRO A 82 14.48 7.63 11.30
CA PRO A 82 15.62 6.93 10.68
C PRO A 82 15.77 5.48 11.13
N GLN A 83 15.42 5.17 12.37
CA GLN A 83 15.55 3.81 12.89
C GLN A 83 14.65 2.83 12.14
N PHE A 84 13.62 3.32 11.45
CA PHE A 84 12.75 2.48 10.62
C PHE A 84 12.96 2.75 9.14
N ARG A 85 14.04 3.45 8.78
CA ARG A 85 14.31 3.83 7.40
C ARG A 85 13.13 4.59 6.78
N PHE A 86 12.54 5.46 7.59
CA PHE A 86 11.38 6.23 7.18
C PHE A 86 11.78 7.70 7.06
N PRO A 87 11.75 8.27 5.85
CA PRO A 87 12.24 9.65 5.64
C PRO A 87 11.21 10.73 5.94
N GLY A 88 9.97 10.35 6.29
CA GLY A 88 8.88 11.31 6.35
C GLY A 88 8.31 11.54 4.96
N LEU A 89 7.00 11.69 4.87
CA LEU A 89 6.34 11.80 3.59
C LEU A 89 5.89 13.22 3.31
N VAL A 90 5.89 13.57 2.02
CA VAL A 90 5.30 14.82 1.54
C VAL A 90 4.22 14.47 0.54
N PRO A 91 3.27 15.37 0.27
CA PRO A 91 2.20 15.08 -0.69
C PRO A 91 2.77 14.64 -2.03
N GLY A 92 2.17 13.61 -2.60
CA GLY A 92 2.63 13.03 -3.86
C GLY A 92 3.47 11.80 -3.71
N ASP A 93 4.02 11.55 -2.53
CA ASP A 93 4.80 10.34 -2.30
C ASP A 93 3.90 9.12 -2.32
N ARG A 94 4.45 7.99 -2.76
CA ARG A 94 3.77 6.71 -2.66
C ARG A 94 4.26 5.98 -1.43
N TRP A 95 3.33 5.39 -0.71
CA TRP A 95 3.67 4.69 0.52
C TRP A 95 2.69 3.56 0.77
N CYS A 96 3.20 2.43 1.24
CA CYS A 96 2.35 1.32 1.64
C CYS A 96 1.80 1.62 3.03
N VAL A 97 0.59 2.18 3.05
CA VAL A 97 -0.03 2.57 4.32
C VAL A 97 -0.81 1.40 4.91
N THR A 98 -1.06 1.46 6.21
CA THR A 98 -1.84 0.41 6.85
C THR A 98 -3.27 0.48 6.40
N ALA A 99 -3.86 -0.69 6.17
CA ALA A 99 -5.25 -0.76 5.70
C ALA A 99 -6.21 -0.19 6.74
N VAL A 100 -5.96 -0.44 8.02
CA VAL A 100 -6.82 0.07 9.08
C VAL A 100 -6.84 1.59 9.06
N ASN A 101 -5.67 2.21 8.95
CA ASN A 101 -5.60 3.68 9.00
C ASN A 101 -6.12 4.31 7.72
N TRP A 102 -5.95 3.63 6.57
CA TRP A 102 -6.57 4.14 5.34
C TRP A 102 -8.09 4.11 5.46
N LEU A 103 -8.63 3.03 6.04
CA LEU A 103 -10.08 2.92 6.23
C LEU A 103 -10.59 4.02 7.15
N ARG A 104 -9.86 4.33 8.21
CA ARG A 104 -10.25 5.43 9.10
C ARG A 104 -10.31 6.75 8.35
N ALA A 105 -9.31 6.99 7.51
CA ALA A 105 -9.31 8.20 6.69
C ALA A 105 -10.49 8.21 5.72
N TYR A 106 -10.79 7.06 5.14
CA TYR A 106 -11.92 6.94 4.22
C TYR A 106 -13.24 7.28 4.94
N GLN A 107 -13.42 6.75 6.14
CA GLN A 107 -14.62 7.00 6.91
C GLN A 107 -14.74 8.46 7.33
N ASP A 108 -13.62 9.14 7.46
CA ASP A 108 -13.58 10.55 7.87
C ASP A 108 -13.48 11.51 6.69
N GLY A 109 -13.53 11.00 5.47
CA GLY A 109 -13.51 11.85 4.28
C GLY A 109 -12.15 12.35 3.85
N SER A 110 -11.08 11.72 4.33
CA SER A 110 -9.71 12.16 4.04
C SER A 110 -8.86 11.07 3.38
N ALA A 111 -9.48 10.09 2.75
CA ALA A 111 -8.74 9.00 2.12
C ALA A 111 -7.86 9.52 1.00
N SER A 112 -6.65 8.95 0.91
CA SER A 112 -5.75 9.28 -0.17
C SER A 112 -6.09 8.44 -1.40
N PRO A 113 -5.69 8.91 -2.60
CA PRO A 113 -5.76 8.07 -3.80
C PRO A 113 -4.90 6.81 -3.63
N VAL A 114 -5.29 5.75 -4.31
CA VAL A 114 -4.61 4.47 -4.22
C VAL A 114 -4.31 3.92 -5.59
N VAL A 115 -3.26 3.07 -5.67
CA VAL A 115 -2.89 2.37 -6.90
C VAL A 115 -3.24 0.91 -6.69
N LEU A 116 -4.30 0.44 -7.34
CA LEU A 116 -4.81 -0.90 -7.09
C LEU A 116 -3.84 -1.99 -7.53
N ALA A 117 -3.15 -1.78 -8.65
CA ALA A 117 -2.18 -2.78 -9.11
C ALA A 117 -1.04 -2.98 -8.12
N CYS A 118 -0.83 -2.03 -7.23
CA CYS A 118 0.24 -2.06 -6.24
C CYS A 118 -0.29 -2.29 -4.82
N THR A 119 -1.57 -2.59 -4.69
CA THR A 119 -2.23 -2.81 -3.40
C THR A 119 -2.46 -4.30 -3.20
N HIS A 120 -1.95 -4.83 -2.11
CA HIS A 120 -2.00 -6.26 -1.82
C HIS A 120 -3.43 -6.72 -1.59
N GLU A 121 -3.75 -7.91 -2.07
CA GLU A 121 -5.12 -8.43 -1.94
C GLU A 121 -5.57 -8.55 -0.49
N ARG A 122 -4.64 -8.68 0.44
CA ARG A 122 -5.01 -8.80 1.85
C ARG A 122 -5.62 -7.52 2.41
N ALA A 123 -5.48 -6.40 1.71
CA ALA A 123 -6.18 -5.17 2.09
C ALA A 123 -7.68 -5.41 2.11
N LEU A 124 -8.18 -6.35 1.31
CA LEU A 124 -9.61 -6.62 1.22
C LEU A 124 -10.16 -7.28 2.49
N GLU A 125 -9.29 -7.77 3.36
CA GLU A 125 -9.72 -8.29 4.65
C GLU A 125 -10.21 -7.17 5.57
N ILE A 126 -9.82 -5.93 5.27
CA ILE A 126 -10.11 -4.78 6.12
C ILE A 126 -10.94 -3.75 5.38
N VAL A 127 -10.65 -3.52 4.09
CA VAL A 127 -11.27 -2.45 3.30
C VAL A 127 -12.02 -3.06 2.12
N PRO A 128 -13.31 -2.70 1.93
CA PRO A 128 -14.03 -3.21 0.75
C PRO A 128 -13.39 -2.71 -0.54
N LEU A 129 -13.43 -3.56 -1.57
CA LEU A 129 -12.87 -3.17 -2.86
C LEU A 129 -13.55 -1.92 -3.42
N THR A 130 -14.86 -1.76 -3.18
CA THR A 130 -15.59 -0.59 -3.66
C THR A 130 -15.00 0.70 -3.11
N ALA A 131 -14.60 0.70 -1.83
CA ALA A 131 -13.99 1.89 -1.24
C ALA A 131 -12.66 2.21 -1.90
N LEU A 132 -11.86 1.18 -2.16
CA LEU A 132 -10.57 1.40 -2.81
C LEU A 132 -10.76 1.92 -4.23
N ARG A 133 -11.75 1.37 -4.95
CA ARG A 133 -11.98 1.79 -6.33
C ARG A 133 -12.44 3.23 -6.43
N GLU A 134 -13.15 3.73 -5.43
CA GLU A 134 -13.57 5.13 -5.42
C GLU A 134 -12.38 6.08 -5.46
N HIS A 135 -11.24 5.64 -4.97
CA HIS A 135 -10.05 6.47 -4.87
C HIS A 135 -8.90 5.99 -5.74
N SER A 136 -9.19 5.08 -6.67
CA SER A 136 -8.14 4.49 -7.51
C SER A 136 -7.65 5.49 -8.54
N VAL A 137 -6.34 5.52 -8.76
CA VAL A 137 -5.76 6.36 -9.83
C VAL A 137 -5.45 5.55 -11.08
N ASP A 138 -5.49 4.20 -10.99
CA ASP A 138 -5.14 3.36 -12.14
C ASP A 138 -6.32 2.57 -12.68
N VAL A 139 -7.45 2.51 -11.96
CA VAL A 139 -8.63 1.79 -12.42
C VAL A 139 -9.84 2.68 -12.18
N PRO A 140 -10.65 2.97 -13.21
CA PRO A 140 -11.84 3.80 -12.99
C PRO A 140 -12.80 3.16 -11.98
N ALA A 141 -13.46 4.00 -11.18
CA ALA A 141 -14.43 3.52 -10.21
C ALA A 141 -15.64 2.89 -10.92
N ASP A 142 -15.99 3.40 -12.09
CA ASP A 142 -17.11 2.92 -12.90
C ASP A 142 -16.56 2.02 -14.00
N PRO A 143 -16.78 0.69 -13.92
CA PRO A 143 -16.24 -0.23 -14.94
C PRO A 143 -16.72 0.10 -16.34
N SER A 144 -17.90 0.70 -16.50
CA SER A 144 -18.40 1.01 -17.82
C SER A 144 -17.55 2.05 -18.52
N ALA A 145 -16.77 2.84 -17.79
CA ALA A 145 -15.85 3.79 -18.40
C ALA A 145 -14.77 3.10 -19.19
N LEU A 146 -14.42 1.86 -18.83
CA LEU A 146 -13.44 1.09 -19.60
C LEU A 146 -14.02 0.56 -20.89
N GLU A 147 -15.32 0.28 -20.89
CA GLU A 147 -15.98 -0.30 -22.06
C GLU A 147 -16.42 0.75 -23.05
N GLY A 148 -16.51 1.99 -22.63
CA GLY A 148 -16.96 3.05 -23.48
C GLY A 148 -15.97 3.47 -24.54
N HIS A 149 -14.91 2.75 -24.65
CA HIS A 149 -13.84 3.04 -25.60
C HIS A 149 -13.68 1.94 -26.60
#